data_38520ad11c32a423232d3304f014e4ea
#
_entry.id   38520ad11c32a423232d3304f014e4ea
#
_cell.length_a   1.000
_cell.length_b   1.000
_cell.length_c   1.000
_cell.angle_alpha   90.00
_cell.angle_beta   90.00
_cell.angle_gamma   90.00
#
_symmetry.space_group_name_H-M   'P 1'
#
loop_
_entity.id
_entity.type
_entity.pdbx_description
1 polymer ?
#
loop_
_entity_poly.entity_id
_entity_poly.type
_entity_poly.pdbx_seq_one_letter_code
_entity_poly.pdbx_strand_id
1 'polypeptide(L)'
;MFQRLLEGLPEGRSIRLSLLAFVVASALPASGARAEEAHAIAMHGKPAMPGDFTHMPYANPDAPKGGRLTWGILGTFDSLNPFIVKGLAVQPVRNYVVESLLARGNDEPFTLYGLLARSVETDDARSFVTFRLDPRARFSDGKPVLAEDVLFSWQLLRDHGRPNHRQYYAKVAKAEAPDPLTVRFDVAGANDRELPLILGLMPILPKHAVDVATFEETTLTGPIGSGPYRITAVKPGASVTLTRNPDYWGRDLPINRGLYNFDEIRLDYFREANGQFEAFKRGLYDFRVEHEPLRWHDGYDFPAAKSGEVIRDTIRPGVPQPSEFLVFNTRRPIFADIRVRQALTLLFDFELVNRNYFFGLYSRVAGYFAGSDLSAYGRPADARERELLKPFATRIPPDVMDGSYRLPVTDGSGRDRTTLRAALKLLSDAGYDLDGTVLRNRATKAPFTFEMLVTTRDQERIALAFQRDLKRAGIEPSVRAVDPVQFDQRRLGYEFDMIQNRWDQSLSPGNEQYFYWGSAAADNPGTRNYMGAKDPAVDAMIDALLEARDHTAFVSAVRALDRALISGFYTIPLFNVSEQWIARWNRIERPKATSLSGYLPETWWSKGQPQAK
;
A
#
# COMPACT_ATOMS: atom_id res chain seq x y z
N MET A 1 -47.38 48.20 -22.03
CA MET A 1 -47.60 49.24 -23.02
C MET A 1 -48.05 48.55 -24.31
N PHE A 2 -49.33 48.85 -24.66
CA PHE A 2 -50.03 48.60 -25.93
C PHE A 2 -50.15 47.16 -26.45
N GLN A 3 -51.23 46.46 -26.35
CA GLN A 3 -52.67 46.66 -26.72
C GLN A 3 -52.92 47.06 -28.18
N ARG A 4 -53.79 46.16 -28.81
CA ARG A 4 -54.63 46.31 -30.04
C ARG A 4 -53.96 45.92 -31.34
N LEU A 5 -54.59 45.12 -32.16
CA LEU A 5 -55.94 45.30 -32.80
C LEU A 5 -56.50 43.95 -33.29
N LEU A 6 -57.78 43.82 -33.03
CA LEU A 6 -58.76 42.88 -33.63
C LEU A 6 -59.09 43.25 -35.08
N GLU A 7 -59.48 42.28 -35.88
CA GLU A 7 -60.74 42.24 -36.64
C GLU A 7 -60.62 41.36 -37.93
N GLY A 8 -61.65 40.51 -38.15
CA GLY A 8 -61.97 39.99 -39.45
C GLY A 8 -62.38 38.52 -39.53
N LEU A 9 -63.60 38.16 -39.12
CA LEU A 9 -64.29 36.94 -39.51
C LEU A 9 -64.95 37.11 -40.92
N PRO A 10 -65.25 36.03 -41.73
CA PRO A 10 -66.51 35.32 -41.47
C PRO A 10 -66.54 33.80 -41.76
N GLU A 11 -67.48 33.19 -41.11
CA GLU A 11 -68.26 31.97 -41.18
C GLU A 11 -68.09 30.93 -42.35
N GLY A 12 -68.08 29.64 -41.95
CA GLY A 12 -68.34 28.52 -42.86
C GLY A 12 -68.29 27.15 -42.20
N ARG A 13 -69.39 26.73 -41.56
CA ARG A 13 -69.97 25.37 -41.30
C ARG A 13 -69.07 24.12 -41.25
N SER A 14 -69.08 23.52 -40.05
CA SER A 14 -69.36 22.10 -39.68
C SER A 14 -68.53 20.96 -40.27
N ILE A 15 -67.92 20.19 -39.41
CA ILE A 15 -68.29 18.80 -39.05
C ILE A 15 -67.48 18.35 -37.82
N ARG A 16 -68.17 17.75 -36.86
CA ARG A 16 -67.68 17.18 -35.61
C ARG A 16 -66.82 15.95 -35.90
N LEU A 17 -65.63 15.85 -35.23
CA LEU A 17 -65.14 14.56 -34.71
C LEU A 17 -64.31 14.84 -33.49
N SER A 18 -64.82 14.44 -32.33
CA SER A 18 -64.17 14.45 -31.05
C SER A 18 -63.10 13.37 -31.02
N LEU A 19 -61.82 13.74 -30.83
CA LEU A 19 -60.79 12.81 -30.36
C LEU A 19 -60.20 13.39 -29.09
N LEU A 20 -60.71 12.91 -27.95
CA LEU A 20 -60.08 13.05 -26.65
C LEU A 20 -58.78 12.23 -26.66
N ALA A 21 -57.64 12.87 -26.85
CA ALA A 21 -56.36 12.23 -26.60
C ALA A 21 -56.08 12.35 -25.08
N PHE A 22 -56.32 11.27 -24.35
CA PHE A 22 -55.88 11.08 -22.98
C PHE A 22 -54.35 10.93 -22.99
N VAL A 23 -53.60 11.97 -22.69
CA VAL A 23 -52.19 11.85 -22.37
C VAL A 23 -52.09 11.27 -20.95
N VAL A 24 -52.02 9.93 -20.89
CA VAL A 24 -51.55 9.22 -19.68
C VAL A 24 -50.06 9.47 -19.61
N ALA A 25 -49.66 10.48 -18.85
CA ALA A 25 -48.28 10.62 -18.38
C ALA A 25 -48.02 9.43 -17.45
N SER A 26 -47.44 8.35 -17.99
CA SER A 26 -46.86 7.29 -17.21
C SER A 26 -45.65 7.88 -16.46
N ALA A 27 -45.90 8.34 -15.23
CA ALA A 27 -44.84 8.54 -14.24
C ALA A 27 -44.26 7.13 -13.99
N LEU A 28 -43.20 6.77 -14.72
CA LEU A 28 -42.32 5.69 -14.32
C LEU A 28 -41.76 6.13 -12.95
N PRO A 29 -41.97 5.33 -11.88
CA PRO A 29 -41.26 5.59 -10.67
C PRO A 29 -39.76 5.48 -11.04
N ALA A 30 -38.99 6.53 -10.85
CA ALA A 30 -37.55 6.44 -10.80
C ALA A 30 -37.25 5.38 -9.72
N SER A 31 -36.94 4.17 -10.16
CA SER A 31 -36.41 3.14 -9.29
C SER A 31 -35.08 3.69 -8.79
N GLY A 32 -35.11 4.47 -7.72
CA GLY A 32 -33.93 4.75 -6.93
C GLY A 32 -33.35 3.39 -6.62
N ALA A 33 -32.17 3.11 -7.13
CA ALA A 33 -31.43 1.89 -6.82
C ALA A 33 -31.40 1.79 -5.28
N ARG A 34 -32.20 0.87 -4.75
CA ARG A 34 -32.26 0.62 -3.30
C ARG A 34 -30.89 0.09 -2.94
N ALA A 35 -30.20 0.77 -2.05
CA ALA A 35 -28.92 0.31 -1.54
C ALA A 35 -29.12 -1.13 -1.04
N GLU A 36 -28.34 -2.06 -1.56
CA GLU A 36 -28.48 -3.50 -1.27
C GLU A 36 -27.54 -3.89 -0.13
N GLU A 37 -28.08 -4.63 0.83
CA GLU A 37 -27.28 -5.21 1.92
C GLU A 37 -26.36 -6.31 1.35
N ALA A 38 -25.05 -6.15 1.52
CA ALA A 38 -24.03 -7.03 0.99
C ALA A 38 -23.18 -7.67 2.10
N HIS A 39 -22.66 -8.88 1.86
CA HIS A 39 -21.74 -9.58 2.77
C HIS A 39 -20.31 -9.01 2.73
N ALA A 40 -20.01 -8.16 1.78
CA ALA A 40 -18.66 -7.63 1.53
C ALA A 40 -18.74 -6.32 0.75
N ILE A 41 -17.66 -5.55 0.76
CA ILE A 41 -17.51 -4.31 0.02
C ILE A 41 -16.13 -4.23 -0.63
N ALA A 42 -16.07 -3.99 -1.95
CA ALA A 42 -14.85 -3.75 -2.69
C ALA A 42 -14.68 -2.24 -3.00
N MET A 43 -13.46 -1.75 -3.06
CA MET A 43 -13.20 -0.36 -3.46
C MET A 43 -13.60 -0.14 -4.92
N HIS A 44 -13.28 -1.09 -5.80
CA HIS A 44 -13.64 -1.11 -7.22
C HIS A 44 -14.20 -2.47 -7.61
N GLY A 45 -15.28 -2.47 -8.37
CA GLY A 45 -15.93 -3.70 -8.84
C GLY A 45 -16.71 -4.43 -7.76
N LYS A 46 -16.67 -5.77 -7.80
CA LYS A 46 -17.38 -6.67 -6.87
C LYS A 46 -16.39 -7.52 -6.09
N PRO A 47 -16.73 -7.92 -4.85
CA PRO A 47 -15.96 -8.90 -4.09
C PRO A 47 -15.77 -10.20 -4.87
N ALA A 48 -14.58 -10.81 -4.79
CA ALA A 48 -14.26 -12.05 -5.50
C ALA A 48 -14.98 -13.27 -4.87
N MET A 49 -15.15 -13.28 -3.54
CA MET A 49 -15.82 -14.38 -2.86
C MET A 49 -17.33 -14.17 -2.85
N PRO A 50 -18.13 -15.20 -3.21
CA PRO A 50 -19.60 -15.14 -3.15
C PRO A 50 -20.09 -15.10 -1.71
N GLY A 51 -21.37 -14.73 -1.48
CA GLY A 51 -21.93 -14.59 -0.13
C GLY A 51 -21.99 -15.88 0.70
N ASP A 52 -21.89 -17.02 0.07
CA ASP A 52 -21.91 -18.37 0.66
C ASP A 52 -20.52 -19.02 0.74
N PHE A 53 -19.43 -18.25 0.57
CA PHE A 53 -18.08 -18.79 0.70
C PHE A 53 -17.86 -19.41 2.10
N THR A 54 -17.04 -20.45 2.17
CA THR A 54 -16.83 -21.22 3.41
C THR A 54 -15.51 -20.93 4.10
N HIS A 55 -14.51 -20.46 3.37
CA HIS A 55 -13.18 -20.07 3.86
C HIS A 55 -12.45 -19.29 2.77
N MET A 56 -11.38 -18.60 3.14
CA MET A 56 -10.52 -17.89 2.17
C MET A 56 -9.59 -18.87 1.44
N PRO A 57 -9.31 -18.69 0.14
CA PRO A 57 -8.53 -19.64 -0.66
C PRO A 57 -7.11 -19.90 -0.14
N TYR A 58 -6.50 -18.92 0.55
CA TYR A 58 -5.18 -19.02 1.13
C TYR A 58 -5.16 -19.69 2.53
N ALA A 59 -6.30 -20.04 3.09
CA ALA A 59 -6.42 -20.71 4.39
C ALA A 59 -6.64 -22.22 4.22
N ASN A 60 -6.12 -23.01 5.15
CA ASN A 60 -6.47 -24.41 5.27
C ASN A 60 -7.58 -24.56 6.32
N PRO A 61 -8.86 -24.83 5.92
CA PRO A 61 -9.97 -24.93 6.85
C PRO A 61 -9.81 -26.07 7.87
N ASP A 62 -8.99 -27.08 7.55
CA ASP A 62 -8.72 -28.25 8.37
C ASP A 62 -7.38 -28.15 9.12
N ALA A 63 -6.77 -26.95 9.17
CA ALA A 63 -5.53 -26.73 9.91
C ALA A 63 -5.72 -27.12 11.40
N PRO A 64 -4.83 -27.98 11.96
CA PRO A 64 -4.94 -28.40 13.34
C PRO A 64 -4.77 -27.20 14.28
N LYS A 65 -5.62 -27.17 15.32
CA LYS A 65 -5.52 -26.18 16.40
C LYS A 65 -4.61 -26.71 17.48
N GLY A 66 -3.74 -25.85 18.02
CA GLY A 66 -2.88 -26.19 19.14
C GLY A 66 -1.46 -25.68 19.03
N GLY A 67 -0.69 -25.88 20.09
CA GLY A 67 0.73 -25.52 20.12
C GLY A 67 0.99 -24.03 20.27
N ARG A 68 2.27 -23.69 20.12
CA ARG A 68 2.77 -22.31 20.29
C ARG A 68 3.49 -21.83 19.06
N LEU A 69 3.32 -20.55 18.73
CA LEU A 69 4.17 -19.80 17.82
C LEU A 69 5.00 -18.80 18.61
N THR A 70 6.31 -18.87 18.53
CA THR A 70 7.20 -17.84 19.07
C THR A 70 7.73 -16.97 17.95
N TRP A 71 7.50 -15.67 18.07
CA TRP A 71 7.88 -14.67 17.06
C TRP A 71 8.99 -13.77 17.61
N GLY A 72 10.15 -13.78 16.98
CA GLY A 72 11.25 -12.88 17.30
C GLY A 72 11.08 -11.51 16.64
N ILE A 73 10.98 -10.46 17.43
CA ILE A 73 10.81 -9.08 16.96
C ILE A 73 12.03 -8.26 17.33
N LEU A 74 12.55 -7.46 16.37
CA LEU A 74 13.64 -6.53 16.64
C LEU A 74 13.08 -5.24 17.27
N GLY A 75 13.73 -4.73 18.34
CA GLY A 75 13.34 -3.52 19.05
C GLY A 75 12.88 -3.77 20.47
N THR A 76 11.94 -2.96 20.93
CA THR A 76 11.35 -2.99 22.27
C THR A 76 9.94 -2.43 22.23
N PHE A 77 9.23 -2.45 23.36
CA PHE A 77 7.91 -1.83 23.51
C PHE A 77 7.73 -1.23 24.91
N ASP A 78 6.88 -0.25 25.02
CA ASP A 78 6.46 0.39 26.28
C ASP A 78 4.94 0.63 26.33
N SER A 79 4.20 0.18 25.30
CA SER A 79 2.74 0.31 25.24
C SER A 79 2.08 -0.91 24.60
N LEU A 80 0.88 -1.25 25.08
CA LEU A 80 -0.03 -2.21 24.49
C LEU A 80 -1.18 -1.52 23.74
N ASN A 81 -1.21 -0.19 23.69
CA ASN A 81 -2.17 0.59 22.92
C ASN A 81 -1.60 0.97 21.55
N PRO A 82 -1.97 0.29 20.44
CA PRO A 82 -1.45 0.59 19.11
C PRO A 82 -2.19 1.75 18.41
N PHE A 83 -3.17 2.36 19.04
CA PHE A 83 -4.07 3.35 18.43
C PHE A 83 -3.66 4.80 18.70
N ILE A 84 -2.62 5.03 19.51
CA ILE A 84 -2.09 6.34 19.88
C ILE A 84 -0.71 6.60 19.26
N VAL A 85 -0.25 7.85 19.31
CA VAL A 85 1.08 8.24 18.82
C VAL A 85 2.18 7.98 19.86
N LYS A 86 1.87 8.15 21.14
CA LYS A 86 2.82 8.08 22.25
C LYS A 86 3.31 6.65 22.47
N GLY A 87 4.60 6.48 22.62
CA GLY A 87 5.24 5.20 22.93
C GLY A 87 5.48 4.26 21.74
N LEU A 88 6.07 3.11 22.07
CA LEU A 88 6.38 2.02 21.15
C LEU A 88 5.37 0.88 21.36
N ALA A 89 4.35 0.83 20.54
CA ALA A 89 3.26 -0.11 20.72
C ALA A 89 3.56 -1.51 20.16
N VAL A 90 3.05 -2.54 20.82
CA VAL A 90 3.03 -3.92 20.35
C VAL A 90 2.02 -4.04 19.20
N GLN A 91 2.50 -3.96 17.95
CA GLN A 91 1.63 -3.92 16.75
C GLN A 91 0.71 -5.15 16.59
N PRO A 92 1.12 -6.41 16.90
CA PRO A 92 0.24 -7.57 16.83
C PRO A 92 -1.04 -7.47 17.66
N VAL A 93 -1.10 -6.63 18.70
CA VAL A 93 -2.33 -6.40 19.49
C VAL A 93 -3.50 -6.01 18.61
N ARG A 94 -3.27 -5.14 17.60
CA ARG A 94 -4.31 -4.73 16.66
C ARG A 94 -4.90 -5.89 15.85
N ASN A 95 -4.07 -6.85 15.47
CA ASN A 95 -4.48 -7.90 14.53
C ASN A 95 -5.04 -9.15 15.24
N TYR A 96 -4.66 -9.37 16.50
CA TYR A 96 -5.03 -10.59 17.22
C TYR A 96 -5.99 -10.36 18.40
N VAL A 97 -6.07 -9.13 18.92
CA VAL A 97 -6.86 -8.81 20.10
C VAL A 97 -8.06 -7.93 19.79
N VAL A 98 -7.90 -6.96 18.90
CA VAL A 98 -8.96 -5.99 18.57
C VAL A 98 -9.41 -6.17 17.14
N GLU A 99 -10.70 -6.42 16.95
CA GLU A 99 -11.28 -6.56 15.61
C GLU A 99 -11.86 -5.24 15.10
N SER A 100 -12.12 -5.23 13.80
CA SER A 100 -12.82 -4.17 13.06
C SER A 100 -14.20 -4.65 12.62
N LEU A 101 -15.00 -3.74 12.05
CA LEU A 101 -16.33 -4.09 11.53
C LEU A 101 -16.26 -5.14 10.43
N LEU A 102 -15.30 -5.00 9.54
CA LEU A 102 -15.05 -5.92 8.42
C LEU A 102 -13.59 -6.36 8.43
N ALA A 103 -13.26 -7.48 7.79
CA ALA A 103 -11.91 -8.02 7.64
C ALA A 103 -11.45 -7.97 6.17
N ARG A 104 -10.16 -7.78 5.96
CA ARG A 104 -9.57 -7.70 4.61
C ARG A 104 -9.46 -9.08 3.95
N GLY A 105 -9.92 -9.20 2.70
CA GLY A 105 -9.53 -10.26 1.79
C GLY A 105 -8.10 -10.03 1.29
N ASN A 106 -7.24 -11.04 1.41
CA ASN A 106 -5.82 -10.90 1.05
C ASN A 106 -5.48 -11.42 -0.35
N ASP A 107 -6.50 -11.89 -1.11
CA ASP A 107 -6.35 -12.42 -2.49
C ASP A 107 -6.93 -11.49 -3.56
N GLU A 108 -7.25 -10.28 -3.19
CA GLU A 108 -7.84 -9.31 -4.09
C GLU A 108 -7.49 -7.87 -3.69
N PRO A 109 -7.67 -6.90 -4.59
CA PRO A 109 -7.56 -5.48 -4.25
C PRO A 109 -8.48 -5.12 -3.09
N PHE A 110 -8.32 -3.94 -2.52
CA PHE A 110 -8.99 -3.50 -1.30
C PHE A 110 -10.47 -3.89 -1.23
N THR A 111 -10.71 -5.08 -0.69
CA THR A 111 -12.02 -5.69 -0.48
C THR A 111 -12.13 -6.15 0.96
N LEU A 112 -13.27 -5.94 1.58
CA LEU A 112 -13.56 -6.29 2.97
C LEU A 112 -14.78 -7.18 3.04
N TYR A 113 -14.70 -8.18 3.90
CA TYR A 113 -15.74 -9.17 4.19
C TYR A 113 -16.27 -9.02 5.61
N GLY A 114 -17.49 -9.51 5.85
CA GLY A 114 -18.10 -9.43 7.17
C GLY A 114 -17.26 -10.04 8.28
N LEU A 115 -17.15 -9.31 9.41
CA LEU A 115 -16.52 -9.71 10.66
C LEU A 115 -17.44 -9.30 11.81
N LEU A 116 -17.15 -8.26 12.62
CA LEU A 116 -18.10 -7.77 13.61
C LEU A 116 -19.42 -7.30 13.00
N ALA A 117 -19.38 -6.72 11.80
CA ALA A 117 -20.57 -6.51 10.98
C ALA A 117 -20.76 -7.70 10.03
N ARG A 118 -21.95 -8.31 10.06
CA ARG A 118 -22.33 -9.39 9.14
C ARG A 118 -22.62 -8.90 7.73
N SER A 119 -22.98 -7.61 7.61
CA SER A 119 -23.32 -6.99 6.33
C SER A 119 -23.03 -5.49 6.32
N VAL A 120 -22.90 -4.97 5.11
CA VAL A 120 -22.65 -3.57 4.79
C VAL A 120 -23.60 -3.13 3.69
N GLU A 121 -24.05 -1.88 3.76
CA GLU A 121 -24.94 -1.25 2.78
C GLU A 121 -24.41 0.15 2.45
N THR A 122 -24.34 0.50 1.17
CA THR A 122 -23.95 1.83 0.69
C THR A 122 -24.58 2.09 -0.68
N ASP A 123 -24.66 3.35 -1.09
CA ASP A 123 -25.07 3.72 -2.44
C ASP A 123 -23.87 3.77 -3.42
N ASP A 124 -24.14 3.95 -4.71
CA ASP A 124 -23.11 4.05 -5.75
C ASP A 124 -22.19 5.28 -5.55
N ALA A 125 -22.72 6.35 -4.98
CA ALA A 125 -21.98 7.57 -4.70
C ALA A 125 -21.14 7.49 -3.43
N ARG A 126 -21.27 6.41 -2.65
CA ARG A 126 -20.63 6.25 -1.32
C ARG A 126 -20.97 7.43 -0.38
N SER A 127 -22.17 7.98 -0.48
CA SER A 127 -22.64 9.09 0.34
C SER A 127 -22.92 8.69 1.78
N PHE A 128 -23.13 7.40 2.03
CA PHE A 128 -23.27 6.80 3.35
C PHE A 128 -22.74 5.37 3.36
N VAL A 129 -22.53 4.85 4.57
CA VAL A 129 -22.33 3.43 4.82
C VAL A 129 -23.08 3.01 6.08
N THR A 130 -23.80 1.89 5.99
CA THR A 130 -24.51 1.27 7.11
C THR A 130 -23.91 -0.11 7.38
N PHE A 131 -23.55 -0.38 8.62
CA PHE A 131 -23.06 -1.68 9.07
C PHE A 131 -24.11 -2.32 9.99
N ARG A 132 -24.43 -3.61 9.77
CA ARG A 132 -25.28 -4.39 10.67
C ARG A 132 -24.42 -5.41 11.39
N LEU A 133 -24.34 -5.28 12.70
CA LEU A 133 -23.50 -6.12 13.55
C LEU A 133 -24.03 -7.55 13.64
N ASP A 134 -23.13 -8.50 13.83
CA ASP A 134 -23.49 -9.89 14.12
C ASP A 134 -23.97 -9.96 15.60
N PRO A 135 -25.19 -10.44 15.86
CA PRO A 135 -25.72 -10.52 17.22
C PRO A 135 -24.94 -11.48 18.12
N ARG A 136 -24.08 -12.33 17.58
CA ARG A 136 -23.19 -13.23 18.32
C ARG A 136 -21.89 -12.53 18.77
N ALA A 137 -21.55 -11.38 18.19
CA ALA A 137 -20.31 -10.69 18.48
C ALA A 137 -20.17 -10.34 19.95
N ARG A 138 -19.02 -10.70 20.54
CA ARG A 138 -18.72 -10.51 21.97
C ARG A 138 -17.30 -10.03 22.15
N PHE A 139 -17.10 -9.15 23.12
CA PHE A 139 -15.79 -8.88 23.66
C PHE A 139 -15.26 -10.08 24.47
N SER A 140 -13.97 -10.07 24.74
CA SER A 140 -13.31 -11.15 25.48
C SER A 140 -13.74 -11.29 26.95
N ASP A 141 -14.43 -10.30 27.50
CA ASP A 141 -15.09 -10.36 28.83
C ASP A 141 -16.54 -10.91 28.78
N GLY A 142 -17.01 -11.32 27.58
CA GLY A 142 -18.32 -11.88 27.35
C GLY A 142 -19.43 -10.88 27.05
N LYS A 143 -19.19 -9.56 27.18
CA LYS A 143 -20.17 -8.53 26.85
C LYS A 143 -20.42 -8.44 25.34
N PRO A 144 -21.66 -8.16 24.90
CA PRO A 144 -21.97 -8.01 23.49
C PRO A 144 -21.27 -6.80 22.89
N VAL A 145 -20.93 -6.88 21.61
CA VAL A 145 -20.51 -5.73 20.81
C VAL A 145 -21.76 -5.06 20.25
N LEU A 146 -21.96 -3.78 20.57
CA LEU A 146 -23.14 -3.03 20.19
C LEU A 146 -22.79 -1.81 19.33
N ALA A 147 -23.78 -1.24 18.66
CA ALA A 147 -23.63 -0.04 17.85
C ALA A 147 -23.09 1.15 18.65
N GLU A 148 -23.36 1.24 19.95
CA GLU A 148 -22.80 2.27 20.83
C GLU A 148 -21.28 2.15 21.00
N ASP A 149 -20.71 0.92 20.95
CA ASP A 149 -19.26 0.71 20.99
C ASP A 149 -18.61 1.19 19.68
N VAL A 150 -19.32 1.02 18.56
CA VAL A 150 -18.88 1.50 17.25
C VAL A 150 -18.86 3.03 17.21
N LEU A 151 -19.94 3.70 17.65
CA LEU A 151 -19.99 5.16 17.73
C LEU A 151 -18.93 5.71 18.69
N PHE A 152 -18.79 5.08 19.86
CA PHE A 152 -17.74 5.41 20.83
C PHE A 152 -16.35 5.32 20.21
N SER A 153 -16.04 4.20 19.53
CA SER A 153 -14.75 3.99 18.89
C SER A 153 -14.46 5.03 17.82
N TRP A 154 -15.46 5.37 16.98
CA TRP A 154 -15.33 6.41 15.99
C TRP A 154 -15.02 7.77 16.61
N GLN A 155 -15.75 8.19 17.65
CA GLN A 155 -15.52 9.45 18.35
C GLN A 155 -14.14 9.47 19.01
N LEU A 156 -13.79 8.42 19.75
CA LEU A 156 -12.53 8.30 20.46
C LEU A 156 -11.34 8.40 19.49
N LEU A 157 -11.37 7.65 18.39
CA LEU A 157 -10.27 7.62 17.43
C LEU A 157 -10.20 8.86 16.56
N ARG A 158 -11.35 9.52 16.27
CA ARG A 158 -11.39 10.82 15.60
C ARG A 158 -10.73 11.92 16.47
N ASP A 159 -10.96 11.90 17.76
CA ASP A 159 -10.54 12.98 18.66
C ASP A 159 -9.16 12.69 19.28
N HIS A 160 -8.86 11.43 19.61
CA HIS A 160 -7.67 11.00 20.37
C HIS A 160 -6.80 9.97 19.65
N GLY A 161 -7.20 9.48 18.48
CA GLY A 161 -6.45 8.49 17.72
C GLY A 161 -5.22 9.05 17.02
N ARG A 162 -4.53 8.18 16.28
CA ARG A 162 -3.41 8.57 15.42
C ARG A 162 -3.84 9.60 14.36
N PRO A 163 -2.93 10.39 13.78
CA PRO A 163 -3.25 11.42 12.79
C PRO A 163 -4.09 10.92 11.60
N ASN A 164 -3.81 9.72 11.10
CA ASN A 164 -4.61 9.11 10.04
C ASN A 164 -6.05 8.81 10.46
N HIS A 165 -6.29 8.34 11.69
CA HIS A 165 -7.64 8.14 12.22
C HIS A 165 -8.38 9.48 12.29
N ARG A 166 -7.73 10.50 12.87
CA ARG A 166 -8.30 11.85 12.99
C ARG A 166 -8.70 12.40 11.63
N GLN A 167 -7.80 12.28 10.65
CA GLN A 167 -8.01 12.80 9.29
C GLN A 167 -9.17 12.11 8.57
N TYR A 168 -9.21 10.78 8.57
CA TYR A 168 -10.24 10.04 7.84
C TYR A 168 -11.60 10.10 8.54
N TYR A 169 -11.63 9.92 9.86
CA TYR A 169 -12.90 9.90 10.59
C TYR A 169 -13.55 11.28 10.73
N ALA A 170 -12.81 12.36 10.57
CA ALA A 170 -13.34 13.72 10.46
C ALA A 170 -14.17 13.96 9.17
N LYS A 171 -14.02 13.11 8.15
CA LYS A 171 -14.84 13.19 6.92
C LYS A 171 -16.28 12.68 7.11
N VAL A 172 -16.61 12.08 8.24
CA VAL A 172 -17.98 11.66 8.59
C VAL A 172 -18.78 12.89 8.99
N ALA A 173 -19.86 13.18 8.24
CA ALA A 173 -20.75 14.30 8.51
C ALA A 173 -21.74 14.00 9.64
N LYS A 174 -22.23 12.76 9.69
CA LYS A 174 -23.17 12.30 10.72
C LYS A 174 -22.93 10.82 11.00
N ALA A 175 -23.01 10.44 12.28
CA ALA A 175 -22.95 9.06 12.71
C ALA A 175 -24.11 8.79 13.66
N GLU A 176 -24.85 7.70 13.46
CA GLU A 176 -26.02 7.32 14.26
C GLU A 176 -26.15 5.81 14.43
N ALA A 177 -26.80 5.42 15.52
CA ALA A 177 -27.17 4.03 15.83
C ALA A 177 -28.70 3.97 15.91
N PRO A 178 -29.41 3.65 14.80
CA PRO A 178 -30.87 3.57 14.80
C PRO A 178 -31.41 2.43 15.67
N ASP A 179 -30.62 1.41 15.90
CA ASP A 179 -30.91 0.30 16.82
C ASP A 179 -29.59 -0.27 17.40
N PRO A 180 -29.65 -1.18 18.41
CA PRO A 180 -28.45 -1.67 19.08
C PRO A 180 -27.45 -2.43 18.20
N LEU A 181 -27.84 -2.89 17.00
CA LEU A 181 -27.00 -3.67 16.09
C LEU A 181 -26.76 -2.98 14.75
N THR A 182 -27.23 -1.76 14.55
CA THR A 182 -27.06 -1.00 13.31
C THR A 182 -26.36 0.30 13.57
N VAL A 183 -25.31 0.58 12.79
CA VAL A 183 -24.64 1.89 12.78
C VAL A 183 -24.58 2.42 11.36
N ARG A 184 -24.88 3.71 11.21
CA ARG A 184 -24.83 4.44 9.94
C ARG A 184 -23.90 5.64 10.03
N PHE A 185 -23.08 5.80 9.02
CA PHE A 185 -22.21 6.96 8.81
C PHE A 185 -22.59 7.64 7.49
N ASP A 186 -22.97 8.90 7.53
CA ASP A 186 -23.13 9.76 6.36
C ASP A 186 -21.79 10.48 6.10
N VAL A 187 -21.34 10.49 4.85
CA VAL A 187 -20.02 10.98 4.45
C VAL A 187 -20.12 12.43 3.99
N ALA A 188 -19.19 13.28 4.41
CA ALA A 188 -19.07 14.63 3.92
C ALA A 188 -18.43 14.65 2.53
N GLY A 189 -19.19 15.01 1.51
CA GLY A 189 -18.76 15.00 0.11
C GLY A 189 -19.12 13.69 -0.61
N ALA A 190 -19.36 13.80 -1.91
CA ALA A 190 -19.68 12.65 -2.74
C ALA A 190 -18.41 12.01 -3.32
N ASN A 191 -18.47 10.69 -3.62
CA ASN A 191 -17.48 9.92 -4.37
C ASN A 191 -16.17 9.56 -3.65
N ASP A 192 -16.06 9.67 -2.32
CA ASP A 192 -14.94 9.07 -1.60
C ASP A 192 -15.15 7.55 -1.48
N ARG A 193 -14.65 6.80 -2.48
CA ARG A 193 -14.84 5.34 -2.53
C ARG A 193 -14.08 4.59 -1.45
N GLU A 194 -13.08 5.21 -0.85
CA GLU A 194 -12.20 4.60 0.13
C GLU A 194 -12.75 4.71 1.56
N LEU A 195 -13.43 5.80 1.91
CA LEU A 195 -13.86 6.07 3.28
C LEU A 195 -14.79 4.99 3.87
N PRO A 196 -15.78 4.41 3.15
CA PRO A 196 -16.58 3.29 3.67
C PRO A 196 -15.74 2.06 4.07
N LEU A 197 -14.66 1.78 3.30
CA LEU A 197 -13.75 0.68 3.63
C LEU A 197 -12.86 1.03 4.82
N ILE A 198 -12.39 2.28 4.92
CA ILE A 198 -11.62 2.76 6.08
C ILE A 198 -12.46 2.66 7.36
N LEU A 199 -13.75 3.02 7.30
CA LEU A 199 -14.69 2.84 8.42
C LEU A 199 -14.90 1.34 8.71
N GLY A 200 -14.98 0.49 7.68
CA GLY A 200 -15.04 -0.97 7.82
C GLY A 200 -13.83 -1.56 8.55
N LEU A 201 -12.64 -0.97 8.40
CA LEU A 201 -11.40 -1.36 9.10
C LEU A 201 -11.19 -0.64 10.44
N MET A 202 -12.13 0.16 10.89
CA MET A 202 -12.03 0.85 12.18
C MET A 202 -11.99 -0.16 13.32
N PRO A 203 -10.97 -0.11 14.22
CA PRO A 203 -10.93 -0.97 15.40
C PRO A 203 -12.07 -0.61 16.35
N ILE A 204 -12.76 -1.64 16.85
CA ILE A 204 -13.88 -1.48 17.77
C ILE A 204 -13.42 -1.73 19.18
N LEU A 205 -13.57 -0.72 20.01
CA LEU A 205 -13.15 -0.69 21.40
C LEU A 205 -14.37 -0.72 22.33
N PRO A 206 -14.31 -1.46 23.45
CA PRO A 206 -15.43 -1.55 24.39
C PRO A 206 -15.61 -0.24 25.16
N LYS A 207 -16.72 0.44 24.96
CA LYS A 207 -17.07 1.68 25.66
C LYS A 207 -17.01 1.55 27.17
N HIS A 208 -17.38 0.38 27.69
CA HIS A 208 -17.42 0.12 29.13
C HIS A 208 -16.04 -0.11 29.77
N ALA A 209 -14.98 -0.31 28.98
CA ALA A 209 -13.65 -0.67 29.50
C ALA A 209 -12.55 0.30 29.08
N VAL A 210 -12.85 1.32 28.29
CA VAL A 210 -11.89 2.33 27.86
C VAL A 210 -12.12 3.63 28.62
N ASP A 211 -11.07 4.09 29.32
CA ASP A 211 -11.05 5.40 29.94
C ASP A 211 -10.52 6.44 28.95
N VAL A 212 -11.38 7.36 28.54
CA VAL A 212 -11.05 8.41 27.57
C VAL A 212 -9.98 9.36 28.12
N ALA A 213 -9.98 9.65 29.44
CA ALA A 213 -9.05 10.60 30.04
C ALA A 213 -7.59 10.12 29.98
N THR A 214 -7.37 8.80 29.95
CA THR A 214 -6.03 8.19 29.92
C THR A 214 -5.73 7.50 28.59
N PHE A 215 -6.60 7.59 27.60
CA PHE A 215 -6.47 6.85 26.34
C PHE A 215 -5.19 7.18 25.56
N GLU A 216 -4.73 8.43 25.59
CA GLU A 216 -3.50 8.88 24.91
C GLU A 216 -2.20 8.54 25.69
N GLU A 217 -2.30 7.92 26.86
CA GLU A 217 -1.16 7.50 27.65
C GLU A 217 -0.65 6.10 27.26
N THR A 218 0.65 5.87 27.40
CA THR A 218 1.20 4.51 27.26
C THR A 218 0.70 3.61 28.38
N THR A 219 0.37 2.36 28.04
CA THR A 219 -0.09 1.37 29.00
C THR A 219 0.48 -0.01 28.73
N LEU A 220 0.77 -0.76 29.77
CA LEU A 220 1.10 -2.19 29.72
C LEU A 220 -0.06 -3.08 30.15
N THR A 221 -1.24 -2.50 30.36
CA THR A 221 -2.49 -3.24 30.54
C THR A 221 -3.03 -3.65 29.18
N GLY A 222 -3.25 -4.95 28.96
CA GLY A 222 -3.81 -5.47 27.71
C GLY A 222 -5.25 -4.98 27.51
N PRO A 223 -5.60 -4.51 26.30
CA PRO A 223 -6.95 -4.09 26.01
C PRO A 223 -7.92 -5.29 26.04
N ILE A 224 -9.15 -5.06 26.46
CA ILE A 224 -10.27 -5.95 26.16
C ILE A 224 -10.63 -5.74 24.69
N GLY A 225 -10.60 -6.81 23.91
CA GLY A 225 -10.97 -6.80 22.49
C GLY A 225 -11.95 -7.91 22.19
N SER A 226 -12.42 -7.99 20.97
CA SER A 226 -13.32 -9.05 20.48
C SER A 226 -12.59 -10.17 19.74
N GLY A 227 -11.26 -10.03 19.55
CA GLY A 227 -10.44 -10.88 18.71
C GLY A 227 -10.15 -12.28 19.28
N PRO A 228 -9.49 -13.12 18.44
CA PRO A 228 -9.22 -14.52 18.74
C PRO A 228 -8.22 -14.76 19.87
N TYR A 229 -7.47 -13.74 20.29
CA TYR A 229 -6.48 -13.85 21.38
C TYR A 229 -6.70 -12.80 22.47
N ARG A 230 -6.21 -13.14 23.67
CA ARG A 230 -6.11 -12.24 24.83
C ARG A 230 -4.65 -12.12 25.26
N ILE A 231 -4.23 -10.96 25.76
CA ILE A 231 -2.91 -10.80 26.36
C ILE A 231 -2.97 -11.42 27.77
N THR A 232 -2.10 -12.40 28.03
CA THR A 232 -2.07 -13.14 29.31
C THR A 232 -0.80 -12.93 30.10
N ALA A 233 0.30 -12.50 29.47
CA ALA A 233 1.53 -12.18 30.16
C ALA A 233 2.29 -11.06 29.44
N VAL A 234 2.87 -10.16 30.22
CA VAL A 234 3.71 -9.06 29.73
C VAL A 234 4.98 -8.98 30.56
N LYS A 235 6.13 -9.03 29.90
CA LYS A 235 7.42 -8.65 30.47
C LYS A 235 7.87 -7.37 29.76
N PRO A 236 7.81 -6.20 30.43
CA PRO A 236 8.03 -4.90 29.79
C PRO A 236 9.31 -4.86 28.94
N GLY A 237 9.20 -4.40 27.72
CA GLY A 237 10.30 -4.30 26.76
C GLY A 237 10.93 -5.62 26.29
N ALA A 238 10.49 -6.78 26.82
CA ALA A 238 11.10 -8.07 26.57
C ALA A 238 10.18 -9.08 25.88
N SER A 239 8.94 -9.28 26.39
CA SER A 239 8.03 -10.23 25.74
C SER A 239 6.57 -9.97 26.07
N VAL A 240 5.69 -10.39 25.15
CA VAL A 240 4.24 -10.43 25.33
C VAL A 240 3.73 -11.80 24.92
N THR A 241 2.80 -12.35 25.72
CA THR A 241 2.13 -13.62 25.43
C THR A 241 0.66 -13.37 25.14
N LEU A 242 0.23 -13.88 24.01
CA LEU A 242 -1.15 -13.89 23.54
C LEU A 242 -1.66 -15.32 23.64
N THR A 243 -2.76 -15.55 24.36
CA THR A 243 -3.39 -16.88 24.49
C THR A 243 -4.71 -16.88 23.74
N ARG A 244 -4.97 -17.94 22.97
CA ARG A 244 -6.18 -18.09 22.19
C ARG A 244 -7.41 -18.07 23.11
N ASN A 245 -8.40 -17.29 22.73
CA ASN A 245 -9.66 -17.23 23.43
C ASN A 245 -10.51 -18.48 23.08
N PRO A 246 -10.75 -19.42 24.02
CA PRO A 246 -11.53 -20.60 23.72
C PRO A 246 -13.00 -20.29 23.39
N ASP A 247 -13.49 -19.14 23.86
CA ASP A 247 -14.85 -18.67 23.63
C ASP A 247 -14.95 -17.62 22.53
N TYR A 248 -13.94 -17.59 21.64
CA TYR A 248 -13.95 -16.63 20.54
C TYR A 248 -15.19 -16.79 19.68
N TRP A 249 -16.00 -15.74 19.63
CA TRP A 249 -17.31 -15.71 18.99
C TRP A 249 -17.23 -15.93 17.46
N GLY A 250 -16.18 -15.42 16.82
CA GLY A 250 -15.99 -15.39 15.36
C GLY A 250 -15.24 -16.60 14.78
N ARG A 251 -15.01 -17.67 15.55
CA ARG A 251 -14.19 -18.82 15.13
C ARG A 251 -14.69 -19.53 13.86
N ASP A 252 -16.01 -19.56 13.67
CA ASP A 252 -16.67 -20.28 12.58
C ASP A 252 -17.06 -19.37 11.41
N LEU A 253 -16.72 -18.08 11.48
CA LEU A 253 -16.96 -17.17 10.37
C LEU A 253 -16.11 -17.59 9.16
N PRO A 254 -16.66 -17.55 7.93
CA PRO A 254 -15.92 -17.93 6.72
C PRO A 254 -14.58 -17.21 6.56
N ILE A 255 -14.52 -15.92 6.92
CA ILE A 255 -13.30 -15.12 6.86
C ILE A 255 -12.21 -15.58 7.84
N ASN A 256 -12.57 -16.26 8.92
CA ASN A 256 -11.68 -16.71 9.98
C ASN A 256 -11.38 -18.22 9.93
N ARG A 257 -12.12 -18.99 9.13
CA ARG A 257 -11.96 -20.44 9.08
C ARG A 257 -10.59 -20.82 8.53
N GLY A 258 -9.85 -21.62 9.29
CA GLY A 258 -8.45 -21.99 8.98
C GLY A 258 -7.40 -20.99 9.48
N LEU A 259 -7.82 -19.91 10.17
CA LEU A 259 -6.93 -18.94 10.81
C LEU A 259 -6.81 -19.17 12.31
N TYR A 260 -5.83 -18.53 12.94
CA TYR A 260 -5.65 -18.47 14.40
C TYR A 260 -5.51 -19.85 15.03
N ASN A 261 -4.56 -20.66 14.50
CA ASN A 261 -4.47 -22.08 14.83
C ASN A 261 -3.67 -22.37 16.10
N PHE A 262 -2.79 -21.46 16.56
CA PHE A 262 -1.97 -21.66 17.75
C PHE A 262 -2.76 -21.40 19.04
N ASP A 263 -2.49 -22.17 20.10
CA ASP A 263 -3.04 -21.90 21.44
C ASP A 263 -2.36 -20.69 22.08
N GLU A 264 -1.07 -20.47 21.74
CA GLU A 264 -0.28 -19.38 22.26
C GLU A 264 0.57 -18.76 21.16
N ILE A 265 0.59 -17.42 21.12
CA ILE A 265 1.55 -16.65 20.32
C ILE A 265 2.42 -15.87 21.31
N ARG A 266 3.72 -16.14 21.30
CA ARG A 266 4.68 -15.44 22.12
C ARG A 266 5.53 -14.51 21.25
N LEU A 267 5.57 -13.23 21.63
CA LEU A 267 6.37 -12.20 20.99
C LEU A 267 7.60 -11.96 21.86
N ASP A 268 8.79 -12.34 21.39
CA ASP A 268 10.05 -12.10 22.09
C ASP A 268 10.82 -10.96 21.39
N TYR A 269 11.20 -9.93 22.15
CA TYR A 269 11.87 -8.74 21.64
C TYR A 269 13.38 -8.85 21.81
N PHE A 270 14.09 -8.51 20.74
CA PHE A 270 15.56 -8.50 20.68
C PHE A 270 16.06 -7.11 20.38
N ARG A 271 17.05 -6.62 21.12
CA ARG A 271 17.63 -5.29 20.92
C ARG A 271 18.51 -5.21 19.67
N GLU A 272 19.20 -6.32 19.34
CA GLU A 272 20.22 -6.38 18.30
C GLU A 272 19.89 -7.45 17.26
N ALA A 273 20.02 -7.10 15.96
CA ALA A 273 19.71 -8.00 14.86
C ALA A 273 20.56 -9.27 14.84
N ASN A 274 21.85 -9.16 15.21
CA ASN A 274 22.72 -10.33 15.29
C ASN A 274 22.31 -11.26 16.44
N GLY A 275 21.99 -10.71 17.61
CA GLY A 275 21.48 -11.48 18.74
C GLY A 275 20.16 -12.19 18.42
N GLN A 276 19.28 -11.54 17.68
CA GLN A 276 18.05 -12.12 17.18
C GLN A 276 18.36 -13.30 16.23
N PHE A 277 19.30 -13.15 15.31
CA PHE A 277 19.64 -14.23 14.37
C PHE A 277 20.28 -15.43 15.08
N GLU A 278 21.18 -15.21 16.04
CA GLU A 278 21.75 -16.28 16.86
C GLU A 278 20.70 -17.02 17.69
N ALA A 279 19.69 -16.30 18.21
CA ALA A 279 18.56 -16.91 18.89
C ALA A 279 17.72 -17.78 17.93
N PHE A 280 17.52 -17.35 16.68
CA PHE A 280 16.85 -18.15 15.65
C PHE A 280 17.60 -19.46 15.37
N LYS A 281 18.92 -19.40 15.19
CA LYS A 281 19.76 -20.58 14.94
C LYS A 281 19.67 -21.63 16.07
N ARG A 282 19.39 -21.17 17.30
CA ARG A 282 19.19 -22.04 18.47
C ARG A 282 17.74 -22.51 18.66
N GLY A 283 16.81 -22.13 17.77
CA GLY A 283 15.40 -22.50 17.85
C GLY A 283 14.62 -21.81 18.96
N LEU A 284 15.10 -20.64 19.45
CA LEU A 284 14.43 -19.89 20.51
C LEU A 284 13.17 -19.18 20.04
N TYR A 285 13.00 -19.01 18.72
CA TYR A 285 11.77 -18.59 18.10
C TYR A 285 11.57 -19.29 16.74
N ASP A 286 10.38 -19.25 16.19
CA ASP A 286 9.93 -20.21 15.18
C ASP A 286 10.16 -19.76 13.74
N PHE A 287 10.09 -18.47 13.46
CA PHE A 287 10.31 -17.95 12.10
C PHE A 287 10.83 -16.52 12.10
N ARG A 288 11.44 -16.15 11.01
CA ARG A 288 11.88 -14.79 10.71
C ARG A 288 11.67 -14.45 9.24
N VAL A 289 11.35 -13.20 8.99
CA VAL A 289 11.42 -12.60 7.66
C VAL A 289 12.82 -12.03 7.50
N GLU A 290 13.50 -12.44 6.44
CA GLU A 290 14.86 -11.95 6.17
C GLU A 290 14.80 -10.78 5.19
N HIS A 291 15.50 -9.70 5.53
CA HIS A 291 15.59 -8.51 4.71
C HIS A 291 17.02 -8.22 4.23
N GLU A 292 18.01 -8.96 4.74
CA GLU A 292 19.40 -8.76 4.38
C GLU A 292 19.87 -9.81 3.35
N PRO A 293 20.24 -9.38 2.12
CA PRO A 293 20.71 -10.29 1.07
C PRO A 293 21.92 -11.14 1.48
N LEU A 294 22.90 -10.51 2.14
CA LEU A 294 24.09 -11.23 2.62
C LEU A 294 23.71 -12.34 3.58
N ARG A 295 22.84 -12.07 4.53
CA ARG A 295 22.41 -13.08 5.50
C ARG A 295 21.59 -14.17 4.82
N TRP A 296 20.71 -13.82 3.88
CA TRP A 296 19.95 -14.81 3.12
C TRP A 296 20.84 -15.70 2.27
N HIS A 297 21.91 -15.15 1.68
CA HIS A 297 22.86 -15.88 0.86
C HIS A 297 23.75 -16.80 1.71
N ASP A 298 24.44 -16.25 2.71
CA ASP A 298 25.54 -16.94 3.43
C ASP A 298 25.16 -17.33 4.88
N GLY A 299 24.21 -16.63 5.51
CA GLY A 299 23.97 -16.76 6.95
C GLY A 299 23.28 -18.05 7.37
N TYR A 300 22.67 -18.78 6.44
CA TYR A 300 21.92 -20.03 6.72
C TYR A 300 22.77 -21.30 6.57
N ASP A 301 24.09 -21.18 6.67
CA ASP A 301 25.02 -22.32 6.65
C ASP A 301 25.30 -22.82 8.08
N PHE A 302 24.27 -23.30 8.80
CA PHE A 302 24.36 -23.86 10.14
C PHE A 302 23.66 -25.22 10.24
N PRO A 303 23.95 -26.04 11.27
CA PRO A 303 23.51 -27.45 11.34
C PRO A 303 22.03 -27.67 11.10
N ALA A 304 21.15 -26.91 11.77
CA ALA A 304 19.69 -27.08 11.63
C ALA A 304 19.17 -26.69 10.23
N ALA A 305 19.82 -25.77 9.52
CA ALA A 305 19.48 -25.48 8.14
C ALA A 305 19.97 -26.59 7.18
N LYS A 306 21.14 -27.14 7.44
CA LYS A 306 21.69 -28.27 6.65
C LYS A 306 20.91 -29.57 6.85
N SER A 307 20.40 -29.82 8.06
CA SER A 307 19.59 -31.01 8.36
C SER A 307 18.14 -30.91 7.89
N GLY A 308 17.69 -29.74 7.45
CA GLY A 308 16.30 -29.51 7.06
C GLY A 308 15.33 -29.23 8.24
N GLU A 309 15.87 -29.05 9.45
CA GLU A 309 15.08 -28.57 10.59
C GLU A 309 14.65 -27.11 10.44
N VAL A 310 15.47 -26.31 9.75
CA VAL A 310 15.11 -24.97 9.31
C VAL A 310 14.86 -24.99 7.81
N ILE A 311 13.67 -24.53 7.42
CA ILE A 311 13.21 -24.44 6.03
C ILE A 311 13.32 -22.97 5.59
N ARG A 312 13.86 -22.78 4.40
CA ARG A 312 13.90 -21.47 3.73
C ARG A 312 12.81 -21.43 2.67
N ASP A 313 11.77 -20.65 2.93
CA ASP A 313 10.70 -20.40 1.96
C ASP A 313 10.98 -19.10 1.19
N THR A 314 10.71 -19.16 -0.10
CA THR A 314 10.70 -17.98 -0.97
C THR A 314 9.29 -17.82 -1.51
N ILE A 315 8.61 -16.73 -1.14
CA ILE A 315 7.22 -16.46 -1.50
C ILE A 315 7.18 -15.24 -2.41
N ARG A 316 6.48 -15.35 -3.53
CA ARG A 316 6.24 -14.23 -4.45
C ARG A 316 4.86 -13.65 -4.18
N PRO A 317 4.77 -12.45 -3.57
CA PRO A 317 3.50 -11.77 -3.44
C PRO A 317 3.04 -11.20 -4.79
N GLY A 318 1.72 -11.01 -4.95
CA GLY A 318 1.11 -10.40 -6.13
C GLY A 318 0.78 -8.92 -5.96
N VAL A 319 1.22 -8.30 -4.86
CA VAL A 319 1.08 -6.85 -4.61
C VAL A 319 2.24 -6.08 -5.26
N PRO A 320 2.07 -4.78 -5.56
CA PRO A 320 3.17 -3.95 -6.01
C PRO A 320 4.36 -4.07 -5.05
N GLN A 321 5.52 -4.35 -5.61
CA GLN A 321 6.73 -4.54 -4.82
C GLN A 321 7.28 -3.21 -4.33
N PRO A 322 7.69 -3.11 -3.06
CA PRO A 322 8.42 -1.95 -2.57
C PRO A 322 9.64 -1.68 -3.44
N SER A 323 9.68 -0.52 -4.05
CA SER A 323 10.66 -0.22 -5.09
C SER A 323 11.56 0.93 -4.69
N GLU A 324 12.87 0.72 -4.82
CA GLU A 324 13.91 1.72 -4.53
C GLU A 324 14.31 2.46 -5.80
N PHE A 325 14.52 3.76 -5.68
CA PHE A 325 14.88 4.64 -6.77
C PHE A 325 15.93 5.67 -6.36
N LEU A 326 16.80 6.10 -7.28
CA LEU A 326 17.47 7.39 -7.18
C LEU A 326 16.56 8.45 -7.81
N VAL A 327 16.19 9.44 -7.04
CA VAL A 327 15.19 10.45 -7.39
C VAL A 327 15.86 11.74 -7.81
N PHE A 328 15.58 12.22 -9.02
CA PHE A 328 15.96 13.53 -9.48
C PHE A 328 15.03 14.60 -8.90
N ASN A 329 15.57 15.62 -8.26
CA ASN A 329 14.80 16.81 -7.95
C ASN A 329 14.70 17.71 -9.19
N THR A 330 13.64 17.59 -9.97
CA THR A 330 13.47 18.36 -11.21
C THR A 330 13.23 19.84 -11.01
N ARG A 331 13.09 20.31 -9.76
CA ARG A 331 13.11 21.74 -9.39
C ARG A 331 14.53 22.34 -9.60
N ARG A 332 15.55 21.47 -9.63
CA ARG A 332 16.93 21.88 -9.92
C ARG A 332 17.12 22.02 -11.43
N PRO A 333 17.58 23.18 -11.95
CA PRO A 333 17.71 23.41 -13.41
C PRO A 333 18.51 22.34 -14.14
N ILE A 334 19.50 21.75 -13.46
CA ILE A 334 20.36 20.68 -14.02
C ILE A 334 19.57 19.42 -14.38
N PHE A 335 18.43 19.13 -13.72
CA PHE A 335 17.58 17.98 -13.98
C PHE A 335 16.27 18.32 -14.70
N ALA A 336 16.08 19.58 -15.14
CA ALA A 336 14.87 19.98 -15.83
C ALA A 336 14.72 19.30 -17.20
N ASP A 337 15.83 19.16 -17.94
CA ASP A 337 15.84 18.50 -19.25
C ASP A 337 15.78 16.97 -19.11
N ILE A 338 14.78 16.36 -19.75
CA ILE A 338 14.57 14.92 -19.73
C ILE A 338 15.76 14.14 -20.32
N ARG A 339 16.47 14.69 -21.31
CA ARG A 339 17.64 14.06 -21.95
C ARG A 339 18.79 13.88 -20.95
N VAL A 340 18.93 14.83 -20.02
CA VAL A 340 19.89 14.69 -18.90
C VAL A 340 19.49 13.50 -18.02
N ARG A 341 18.21 13.39 -17.62
CA ARG A 341 17.74 12.29 -16.78
C ARG A 341 17.89 10.92 -17.47
N GLN A 342 17.60 10.87 -18.77
CA GLN A 342 17.83 9.66 -19.58
C GLN A 342 19.31 9.28 -19.63
N ALA A 343 20.20 10.26 -19.86
CA ALA A 343 21.64 10.02 -19.87
C ALA A 343 22.16 9.47 -18.55
N LEU A 344 21.73 10.06 -17.43
CA LEU A 344 22.11 9.61 -16.09
C LEU A 344 21.57 8.19 -15.79
N THR A 345 20.38 7.85 -16.31
CA THR A 345 19.82 6.50 -16.19
C THR A 345 20.64 5.46 -16.96
N LEU A 346 21.20 5.83 -18.12
CA LEU A 346 22.12 4.98 -18.91
C LEU A 346 23.46 4.74 -18.20
N LEU A 347 23.92 5.69 -17.39
CA LEU A 347 25.21 5.61 -16.70
C LEU A 347 25.18 4.76 -15.43
N PHE A 348 24.01 4.39 -14.92
CA PHE A 348 23.91 3.56 -13.73
C PHE A 348 24.09 2.06 -14.07
N ASP A 349 25.18 1.46 -13.62
CA ASP A 349 25.47 0.03 -13.83
C ASP A 349 24.80 -0.83 -12.75
N PHE A 350 23.50 -1.12 -12.98
CA PHE A 350 22.71 -1.95 -12.07
C PHE A 350 23.30 -3.37 -11.92
N GLU A 351 23.73 -3.97 -13.01
CA GLU A 351 24.25 -5.34 -13.04
C GLU A 351 25.50 -5.50 -12.17
N LEU A 352 26.38 -4.49 -12.19
CA LEU A 352 27.56 -4.46 -11.32
C LEU A 352 27.19 -4.27 -9.85
N VAL A 353 26.28 -3.35 -9.56
CA VAL A 353 25.82 -3.06 -8.19
C VAL A 353 25.12 -4.26 -7.60
N ASN A 354 24.20 -4.89 -8.34
CA ASN A 354 23.45 -6.07 -7.89
C ASN A 354 24.39 -7.25 -7.59
N ARG A 355 25.32 -7.53 -8.50
CA ARG A 355 26.29 -8.63 -8.29
C ARG A 355 27.22 -8.38 -7.11
N ASN A 356 27.76 -7.18 -6.96
CA ASN A 356 28.80 -6.90 -5.97
C ASN A 356 28.27 -6.61 -4.56
N TYR A 357 27.05 -6.06 -4.44
CA TYR A 357 26.50 -5.67 -3.14
C TYR A 357 25.30 -6.53 -2.72
N PHE A 358 24.61 -7.14 -3.68
CA PHE A 358 23.36 -7.88 -3.41
C PHE A 358 23.37 -9.31 -3.94
N PHE A 359 24.54 -9.84 -4.32
CA PHE A 359 24.75 -11.25 -4.71
C PHE A 359 23.84 -11.69 -5.88
N GLY A 360 23.38 -10.76 -6.71
CA GLY A 360 22.43 -11.05 -7.79
C GLY A 360 21.01 -11.36 -7.32
N LEU A 361 20.68 -11.14 -6.05
CA LEU A 361 19.39 -11.51 -5.45
C LEU A 361 18.28 -10.48 -5.75
N TYR A 362 18.63 -9.29 -6.19
CA TYR A 362 17.66 -8.27 -6.48
C TYR A 362 17.28 -8.23 -7.95
N SER A 363 16.04 -7.79 -8.21
CA SER A 363 15.57 -7.49 -9.56
C SER A 363 15.54 -5.98 -9.76
N ARG A 364 15.87 -5.51 -10.98
CA ARG A 364 15.74 -4.09 -11.30
C ARG A 364 14.26 -3.71 -11.33
N VAL A 365 13.92 -2.61 -10.69
CA VAL A 365 12.55 -2.05 -10.72
C VAL A 365 12.17 -1.69 -12.15
N ALA A 366 10.96 -2.06 -12.55
CA ALA A 366 10.50 -1.90 -13.93
C ALA A 366 9.36 -0.87 -14.09
N GLY A 367 8.98 -0.17 -13.02
CA GLY A 367 7.90 0.82 -12.97
C GLY A 367 7.50 1.09 -11.53
N TYR A 368 6.53 1.95 -11.34
CA TYR A 368 6.11 2.36 -9.99
C TYR A 368 5.13 1.37 -9.33
N PHE A 369 4.55 0.47 -10.13
CA PHE A 369 3.64 -0.61 -9.67
C PHE A 369 4.19 -2.01 -9.98
N ALA A 370 5.53 -2.13 -10.08
CA ALA A 370 6.22 -3.36 -10.46
C ALA A 370 5.81 -4.55 -9.59
N GLY A 371 5.77 -5.76 -10.18
CA GLY A 371 5.44 -7.02 -9.49
C GLY A 371 3.94 -7.28 -9.32
N SER A 372 3.07 -6.44 -9.87
CA SER A 372 1.61 -6.58 -9.80
C SER A 372 0.94 -6.44 -11.15
N ASP A 373 -0.36 -6.70 -11.19
CA ASP A 373 -1.18 -6.47 -12.39
C ASP A 373 -1.36 -4.99 -12.74
N LEU A 374 -1.03 -4.09 -11.84
CA LEU A 374 -1.09 -2.65 -12.05
C LEU A 374 0.11 -2.10 -12.84
N SER A 375 1.18 -2.90 -13.04
CA SER A 375 2.35 -2.47 -13.80
C SER A 375 2.08 -2.42 -15.30
N ALA A 376 2.47 -1.32 -15.93
CA ALA A 376 2.42 -1.14 -17.38
C ALA A 376 3.66 -1.69 -18.11
N TYR A 377 4.77 -1.91 -17.39
CA TYR A 377 6.05 -2.29 -17.98
C TYR A 377 5.98 -3.64 -18.71
N GLY A 378 6.46 -3.64 -19.95
CA GLY A 378 6.49 -4.83 -20.80
C GLY A 378 5.13 -5.28 -21.35
N ARG A 379 4.08 -4.47 -21.14
CA ARG A 379 2.71 -4.76 -21.61
C ARG A 379 2.26 -3.68 -22.62
N PRO A 380 1.69 -4.07 -23.77
CA PRO A 380 1.08 -3.10 -24.67
C PRO A 380 -0.13 -2.43 -23.98
N ALA A 381 -0.32 -1.13 -24.25
CA ALA A 381 -1.46 -0.39 -23.74
C ALA A 381 -2.78 -0.97 -24.30
N ASP A 382 -3.76 -1.16 -23.42
CA ASP A 382 -5.11 -1.54 -23.84
C ASP A 382 -5.88 -0.36 -24.48
N ALA A 383 -7.12 -0.61 -24.90
CA ALA A 383 -7.92 0.41 -25.59
C ALA A 383 -8.23 1.61 -24.66
N ARG A 384 -8.50 1.34 -23.39
CA ARG A 384 -8.80 2.40 -22.40
C ARG A 384 -7.57 3.19 -22.03
N GLU A 385 -6.42 2.56 -21.81
CA GLU A 385 -5.14 3.24 -21.60
C GLU A 385 -4.83 4.18 -22.75
N ARG A 386 -5.03 3.73 -24.01
CA ARG A 386 -4.82 4.53 -25.24
C ARG A 386 -5.76 5.73 -25.31
N GLU A 387 -7.03 5.54 -24.94
CA GLU A 387 -8.02 6.63 -24.89
C GLU A 387 -7.62 7.68 -23.86
N LEU A 388 -7.28 7.27 -22.63
CA LEU A 388 -6.88 8.16 -21.53
C LEU A 388 -5.62 8.96 -21.88
N LEU A 389 -4.63 8.32 -22.50
CA LEU A 389 -3.35 8.94 -22.83
C LEU A 389 -3.36 9.69 -24.17
N LYS A 390 -4.42 9.59 -24.98
CA LYS A 390 -4.51 10.26 -26.29
C LYS A 390 -4.26 11.77 -26.24
N PRO A 391 -4.78 12.54 -25.26
CA PRO A 391 -4.49 13.98 -25.16
C PRO A 391 -3.01 14.28 -24.90
N PHE A 392 -2.25 13.30 -24.42
CA PHE A 392 -0.86 13.41 -23.99
C PHE A 392 0.11 12.60 -24.86
N ALA A 393 -0.30 12.21 -26.06
CA ALA A 393 0.46 11.30 -26.93
C ALA A 393 1.90 11.76 -27.25
N THR A 394 2.17 13.07 -27.26
CA THR A 394 3.52 13.61 -27.47
C THR A 394 4.44 13.44 -26.27
N ARG A 395 3.90 13.12 -25.10
CA ARG A 395 4.65 12.94 -23.85
C ARG A 395 4.99 11.48 -23.57
N ILE A 396 4.25 10.55 -24.16
CA ILE A 396 4.41 9.12 -23.94
C ILE A 396 5.10 8.49 -25.14
N PRO A 397 6.33 7.99 -25.01
CA PRO A 397 7.06 7.35 -26.11
C PRO A 397 6.31 6.15 -26.68
N PRO A 398 6.41 5.89 -28.01
CA PRO A 398 5.73 4.76 -28.64
C PRO A 398 6.10 3.40 -28.04
N ASP A 399 7.36 3.19 -27.67
CA ASP A 399 7.86 1.97 -27.05
C ASP A 399 7.31 1.74 -25.62
N VAL A 400 6.97 2.81 -24.89
CA VAL A 400 6.22 2.71 -23.63
C VAL A 400 4.77 2.31 -23.89
N MET A 401 4.15 2.82 -24.99
CA MET A 401 2.76 2.51 -25.35
C MET A 401 2.58 1.10 -25.90
N ASP A 402 3.52 0.59 -26.68
CA ASP A 402 3.45 -0.77 -27.24
C ASP A 402 4.05 -1.84 -26.32
N GLY A 403 4.63 -1.42 -25.17
CA GLY A 403 5.22 -2.30 -24.17
C GLY A 403 6.58 -2.86 -24.56
N SER A 404 7.24 -2.30 -25.58
CA SER A 404 8.60 -2.72 -25.99
C SER A 404 9.71 -2.00 -25.24
N TYR A 405 9.39 -0.89 -24.51
CA TYR A 405 10.36 -0.19 -23.68
C TYR A 405 11.06 -1.13 -22.70
N ARG A 406 12.38 -1.03 -22.63
CA ARG A 406 13.22 -1.78 -21.68
C ARG A 406 14.18 -0.83 -20.99
N LEU A 407 14.41 -1.08 -19.70
CA LEU A 407 15.47 -0.39 -18.96
C LEU A 407 16.83 -0.75 -19.56
N PRO A 408 17.79 0.19 -19.52
CA PRO A 408 19.15 -0.08 -19.98
C PRO A 408 19.74 -1.27 -19.21
N VAL A 409 20.34 -2.19 -19.92
CA VAL A 409 21.14 -3.29 -19.38
C VAL A 409 22.60 -3.02 -19.73
N THR A 410 23.48 -3.09 -18.74
CA THR A 410 24.92 -2.93 -18.93
C THR A 410 25.61 -4.31 -19.02
N ASP A 411 26.87 -4.34 -19.42
CA ASP A 411 27.67 -5.56 -19.37
C ASP A 411 28.15 -5.93 -17.94
N GLY A 412 27.81 -5.12 -16.94
CA GLY A 412 28.19 -5.29 -15.55
C GLY A 412 29.68 -5.11 -15.27
N SER A 413 30.43 -4.57 -16.19
CA SER A 413 31.90 -4.36 -16.03
C SER A 413 32.24 -3.07 -15.30
N GLY A 414 31.27 -2.14 -15.14
CA GLY A 414 31.52 -0.77 -14.72
C GLY A 414 32.25 0.05 -15.79
N ARG A 415 32.36 -0.48 -17.03
CA ARG A 415 33.10 0.16 -18.12
C ARG A 415 32.39 0.04 -19.48
N ASP A 416 31.09 -0.17 -19.48
CA ASP A 416 30.30 -0.29 -20.70
C ASP A 416 30.45 0.98 -21.57
N ARG A 417 31.03 0.79 -22.75
CA ARG A 417 31.30 1.89 -23.70
C ARG A 417 30.06 2.25 -24.51
N THR A 418 29.12 1.35 -24.65
CA THR A 418 27.91 1.54 -25.45
C THR A 418 26.98 2.49 -24.72
N THR A 419 26.68 2.20 -23.44
CA THR A 419 25.86 3.07 -22.59
C THR A 419 26.52 4.44 -22.36
N LEU A 420 27.84 4.47 -22.14
CA LEU A 420 28.57 5.72 -21.99
C LEU A 420 28.46 6.61 -23.24
N ARG A 421 28.63 6.05 -24.44
CA ARG A 421 28.54 6.82 -25.70
C ARG A 421 27.13 7.37 -25.91
N ALA A 422 26.09 6.55 -25.66
CA ALA A 422 24.71 6.96 -25.76
C ALA A 422 24.37 8.08 -24.74
N ALA A 423 24.87 7.97 -23.51
CA ALA A 423 24.68 8.99 -22.49
C ALA A 423 25.34 10.31 -22.85
N LEU A 424 26.60 10.28 -23.33
CA LEU A 424 27.32 11.50 -23.78
C LEU A 424 26.61 12.16 -24.95
N LYS A 425 26.02 11.40 -25.88
CA LYS A 425 25.22 11.96 -26.97
C LYS A 425 24.01 12.74 -26.44
N LEU A 426 23.22 12.14 -25.50
CA LEU A 426 22.07 12.80 -24.89
C LEU A 426 22.48 14.08 -24.14
N LEU A 427 23.61 14.04 -23.42
CA LEU A 427 24.15 15.20 -22.72
C LEU A 427 24.58 16.32 -23.68
N SER A 428 25.22 15.96 -24.80
CA SER A 428 25.57 16.94 -25.87
C SER A 428 24.33 17.55 -26.51
N ASP A 429 23.31 16.71 -26.80
CA ASP A 429 22.01 17.18 -27.31
C ASP A 429 21.29 18.11 -26.30
N ALA A 430 21.53 17.93 -24.99
CA ALA A 430 21.02 18.77 -23.90
C ALA A 430 21.89 20.01 -23.62
N GLY A 431 22.98 20.23 -24.38
CA GLY A 431 23.84 21.43 -24.28
C GLY A 431 25.03 21.27 -23.33
N TYR A 432 25.51 20.04 -23.10
CA TYR A 432 26.69 19.75 -22.29
C TYR A 432 27.76 19.06 -23.13
N ASP A 433 28.97 19.56 -23.13
CA ASP A 433 30.10 18.98 -23.88
C ASP A 433 31.31 18.73 -22.95
N LEU A 434 32.13 17.75 -23.32
CA LEU A 434 33.38 17.49 -22.63
C LEU A 434 34.42 18.60 -22.97
N ASP A 435 34.98 19.19 -21.92
CA ASP A 435 36.13 20.07 -21.95
C ASP A 435 37.28 19.35 -21.20
N GLY A 436 38.13 18.70 -21.95
CA GLY A 436 39.10 17.76 -21.41
C GLY A 436 38.37 16.55 -20.77
N THR A 437 38.50 16.40 -19.46
CA THR A 437 37.86 15.34 -18.68
C THR A 437 36.61 15.79 -17.95
N VAL A 438 36.20 17.06 -18.06
CA VAL A 438 35.07 17.64 -17.31
C VAL A 438 33.94 17.96 -18.28
N LEU A 439 32.73 17.47 -17.94
CA LEU A 439 31.51 17.83 -18.67
C LEU A 439 31.04 19.22 -18.24
N ARG A 440 30.84 20.12 -19.21
CA ARG A 440 30.45 21.50 -18.96
C ARG A 440 29.21 21.90 -19.76
N ASN A 441 28.42 22.78 -19.18
CA ASN A 441 27.35 23.45 -19.92
C ASN A 441 27.96 24.32 -21.04
N ARG A 442 27.49 24.16 -22.27
CA ARG A 442 28.02 24.81 -23.46
C ARG A 442 27.95 26.33 -23.37
N ALA A 443 26.85 26.87 -22.82
CA ALA A 443 26.61 28.31 -22.74
C ALA A 443 27.33 28.94 -21.53
N THR A 444 27.20 28.35 -20.33
CA THR A 444 27.70 28.97 -19.08
C THR A 444 29.14 28.57 -18.73
N LYS A 445 29.68 27.53 -19.38
CA LYS A 445 30.96 26.89 -19.05
C LYS A 445 31.02 26.28 -17.65
N ALA A 446 29.93 26.30 -16.90
CA ALA A 446 29.86 25.70 -15.59
C ALA A 446 30.01 24.16 -15.66
N PRO A 447 30.77 23.53 -14.74
CA PRO A 447 30.87 22.08 -14.70
C PRO A 447 29.54 21.45 -14.34
N PHE A 448 29.29 20.25 -14.87
CA PHE A 448 28.13 19.46 -14.47
C PHE A 448 28.42 18.79 -13.13
N THR A 449 27.78 19.29 -12.08
CA THR A 449 27.91 18.76 -10.73
C THR A 449 26.61 18.82 -9.97
N PHE A 450 26.40 17.91 -8.99
CA PHE A 450 25.25 17.86 -8.10
C PHE A 450 25.56 17.08 -6.82
N GLU A 451 24.71 17.19 -5.82
CA GLU A 451 24.84 16.48 -4.54
C GLU A 451 23.93 15.24 -4.51
N MET A 452 24.48 14.09 -4.15
CA MET A 452 23.73 12.90 -3.71
C MET A 452 23.68 12.88 -2.20
N LEU A 453 22.50 13.10 -1.62
CA LEU A 453 22.29 13.11 -0.17
C LEU A 453 21.94 11.70 0.31
N VAL A 454 22.65 11.19 1.29
CA VAL A 454 22.51 9.82 1.82
C VAL A 454 22.49 9.83 3.35
N THR A 455 21.90 8.78 3.96
CA THR A 455 21.83 8.65 5.43
C THR A 455 22.21 7.26 5.93
N THR A 456 22.22 6.24 5.06
CA THR A 456 22.62 4.87 5.43
C THR A 456 23.87 4.44 4.68
N ARG A 457 24.59 3.44 5.23
CA ARG A 457 25.78 2.89 4.59
C ARG A 457 25.47 2.26 3.22
N ASP A 458 24.30 1.66 3.06
CA ASP A 458 23.93 1.05 1.79
C ASP A 458 23.62 2.11 0.73
N GLN A 459 22.93 3.20 1.11
CA GLN A 459 22.75 4.35 0.23
C GLN A 459 24.08 4.97 -0.19
N GLU A 460 25.01 5.11 0.77
CA GLU A 460 26.34 5.65 0.49
C GLU A 460 27.13 4.76 -0.49
N ARG A 461 27.10 3.43 -0.32
CA ARG A 461 27.75 2.47 -1.23
C ARG A 461 27.21 2.58 -2.67
N ILE A 462 25.89 2.68 -2.82
CA ILE A 462 25.23 2.83 -4.12
C ILE A 462 25.62 4.17 -4.75
N ALA A 463 25.57 5.26 -3.97
CA ALA A 463 25.94 6.59 -4.45
C ALA A 463 27.41 6.68 -4.88
N LEU A 464 28.33 6.07 -4.12
CA LEU A 464 29.76 6.00 -4.48
C LEU A 464 30.01 5.15 -5.73
N ALA A 465 29.28 4.05 -5.92
CA ALA A 465 29.33 3.27 -7.13
C ALA A 465 28.88 4.11 -8.34
N PHE A 466 27.76 4.80 -8.21
CA PHE A 466 27.25 5.67 -9.27
C PHE A 466 28.17 6.87 -9.53
N GLN A 467 28.74 7.49 -8.48
CA GLN A 467 29.74 8.56 -8.62
C GLN A 467 30.93 8.13 -9.51
N ARG A 468 31.41 6.90 -9.31
CA ARG A 468 32.51 6.34 -10.13
C ARG A 468 32.10 6.24 -11.60
N ASP A 469 30.88 5.79 -11.89
CA ASP A 469 30.38 5.66 -13.26
C ASP A 469 30.16 7.03 -13.92
N LEU A 470 29.67 8.02 -13.15
CA LEU A 470 29.48 9.41 -13.59
C LEU A 470 30.81 10.12 -13.91
N LYS A 471 31.87 9.87 -13.12
CA LYS A 471 33.21 10.45 -13.39
C LYS A 471 33.75 10.06 -14.77
N ARG A 472 33.38 8.90 -15.28
CA ARG A 472 33.76 8.47 -16.64
C ARG A 472 33.11 9.30 -17.76
N ALA A 473 31.95 9.90 -17.46
CA ALA A 473 31.28 10.85 -18.36
C ALA A 473 31.69 12.30 -18.09
N GLY A 474 32.71 12.55 -17.27
CA GLY A 474 33.16 13.89 -16.90
C GLY A 474 32.26 14.60 -15.89
N ILE A 475 31.38 13.88 -15.20
CA ILE A 475 30.47 14.42 -14.18
C ILE A 475 31.07 14.17 -12.81
N GLU A 476 31.14 15.20 -11.96
CA GLU A 476 31.72 15.11 -10.62
C GLU A 476 30.68 15.42 -9.54
N PRO A 477 29.77 14.45 -9.23
CA PRO A 477 28.82 14.63 -8.15
C PRO A 477 29.53 14.49 -6.79
N SER A 478 29.00 15.17 -5.77
CA SER A 478 29.37 14.95 -4.38
C SER A 478 28.43 13.95 -3.70
N VAL A 479 28.96 13.12 -2.80
CA VAL A 479 28.16 12.25 -1.91
C VAL A 479 28.23 12.83 -0.51
N ARG A 480 27.06 13.17 0.06
CA ARG A 480 26.98 13.78 1.38
C ARG A 480 26.17 12.92 2.32
N ALA A 481 26.85 12.30 3.29
CA ALA A 481 26.21 11.57 4.37
C ALA A 481 25.75 12.52 5.47
N VAL A 482 24.52 12.37 5.93
CA VAL A 482 23.90 13.12 7.03
C VAL A 482 23.17 12.16 7.95
N ASP A 483 22.88 12.59 9.18
CA ASP A 483 22.04 11.82 10.10
C ASP A 483 20.58 11.72 9.60
N PRO A 484 19.80 10.74 10.11
CA PRO A 484 18.42 10.53 9.64
C PRO A 484 17.48 11.73 9.85
N VAL A 485 17.68 12.51 10.91
CA VAL A 485 16.81 13.68 11.19
C VAL A 485 17.09 14.78 10.17
N GLN A 486 18.35 15.08 9.93
CA GLN A 486 18.75 16.06 8.90
C GLN A 486 18.34 15.60 7.50
N PHE A 487 18.47 14.29 7.20
CA PHE A 487 18.02 13.72 5.95
C PHE A 487 16.52 13.95 5.73
N ASP A 488 15.68 13.62 6.72
CA ASP A 488 14.24 13.79 6.64
C ASP A 488 13.82 15.26 6.53
N GLN A 489 14.45 16.15 7.28
CA GLN A 489 14.20 17.60 7.19
C GLN A 489 14.48 18.12 5.77
N ARG A 490 15.65 17.80 5.21
CA ARG A 490 16.02 18.22 3.85
C ARG A 490 15.14 17.57 2.79
N ARG A 491 14.78 16.29 2.94
CA ARG A 491 13.88 15.57 2.04
C ARG A 491 12.49 16.21 2.02
N LEU A 492 11.91 16.49 3.19
CA LEU A 492 10.59 17.11 3.33
C LEU A 492 10.57 18.57 2.83
N GLY A 493 11.69 19.30 2.97
CA GLY A 493 11.87 20.66 2.44
C GLY A 493 12.29 20.71 0.96
N TYR A 494 12.52 19.55 0.32
CA TYR A 494 13.06 19.45 -1.05
C TYR A 494 14.44 20.09 -1.23
N GLU A 495 15.25 20.11 -0.16
CA GLU A 495 16.58 20.71 -0.12
C GLU A 495 17.67 19.69 -0.50
N PHE A 496 17.54 19.08 -1.66
CA PHE A 496 18.48 18.11 -2.23
C PHE A 496 18.52 18.23 -3.76
N ASP A 497 19.55 17.64 -4.36
CA ASP A 497 19.61 17.47 -5.81
C ASP A 497 19.18 16.05 -6.18
N MET A 498 19.75 15.03 -5.55
CA MET A 498 19.40 13.63 -5.72
C MET A 498 19.35 12.92 -4.36
N ILE A 499 18.35 12.05 -4.16
CA ILE A 499 18.21 11.16 -2.99
C ILE A 499 17.86 9.75 -3.44
N GLN A 500 18.14 8.76 -2.62
CA GLN A 500 17.47 7.47 -2.70
C GLN A 500 16.14 7.55 -1.95
N ASN A 501 15.05 7.08 -2.57
CA ASN A 501 13.74 7.01 -1.94
C ASN A 501 13.00 5.75 -2.36
N ARG A 502 12.13 5.29 -1.46
CA ARG A 502 11.24 4.17 -1.66
C ARG A 502 9.79 4.65 -1.62
N TRP A 503 8.98 4.17 -2.55
CA TRP A 503 7.54 4.27 -2.49
C TRP A 503 6.94 2.88 -2.35
N ASP A 504 6.01 2.75 -1.41
CA ASP A 504 5.21 1.56 -1.21
C ASP A 504 3.84 1.80 -1.86
N GLN A 505 3.42 0.90 -2.74
CA GLN A 505 2.15 0.96 -3.43
C GLN A 505 1.26 -0.20 -3.00
N SER A 506 -0.06 -0.02 -3.12
CA SER A 506 -1.05 -1.06 -2.87
C SER A 506 -1.68 -1.56 -4.18
N LEU A 507 -2.51 -2.62 -4.09
CA LEU A 507 -3.36 -3.04 -5.22
C LEU A 507 -4.55 -2.09 -5.46
N SER A 508 -4.74 -1.10 -4.60
CA SER A 508 -5.80 -0.09 -4.73
C SER A 508 -5.23 1.29 -4.41
N PRO A 509 -4.35 1.82 -5.28
CA PRO A 509 -3.91 3.20 -5.15
C PRO A 509 -5.10 4.16 -5.19
N GLY A 510 -5.08 5.16 -4.31
CA GLY A 510 -6.17 6.10 -4.09
C GLY A 510 -5.70 7.56 -4.04
N ASN A 511 -6.28 8.33 -3.12
CA ASN A 511 -5.99 9.76 -2.95
C ASN A 511 -4.53 10.09 -2.63
N GLU A 512 -3.76 9.13 -2.08
CA GLU A 512 -2.33 9.30 -1.81
C GLU A 512 -1.50 9.54 -3.08
N GLN A 513 -2.01 9.17 -4.26
CA GLN A 513 -1.33 9.39 -5.53
C GLN A 513 -1.14 10.88 -5.84
N TYR A 514 -2.08 11.74 -5.45
CA TYR A 514 -1.86 13.20 -5.53
C TYR A 514 -0.69 13.66 -4.67
N PHE A 515 -0.52 13.06 -3.48
CA PHE A 515 0.57 13.37 -2.56
C PHE A 515 1.93 12.94 -3.11
N TYR A 516 1.95 11.84 -3.87
CA TYR A 516 3.17 11.26 -4.42
C TYR A 516 3.61 11.90 -5.74
N TRP A 517 2.65 12.21 -6.63
CA TRP A 517 2.93 12.54 -8.02
C TRP A 517 2.23 13.80 -8.53
N GLY A 518 1.15 14.25 -7.89
CA GLY A 518 0.33 15.36 -8.37
C GLY A 518 1.09 16.67 -8.48
N SER A 519 0.80 17.44 -9.52
CA SER A 519 1.48 18.73 -9.80
C SER A 519 1.32 19.73 -8.65
N ALA A 520 0.16 19.77 -7.99
CA ALA A 520 -0.09 20.63 -6.83
C ALA A 520 0.81 20.30 -5.63
N ALA A 521 1.23 19.03 -5.48
CA ALA A 521 2.12 18.60 -4.42
C ALA A 521 3.58 18.98 -4.67
N ALA A 522 3.94 19.30 -5.91
CA ALA A 522 5.34 19.56 -6.28
C ALA A 522 5.97 20.74 -5.54
N ASP A 523 5.21 21.78 -5.22
CA ASP A 523 5.71 22.98 -4.54
C ASP A 523 5.35 23.04 -3.06
N ASN A 524 4.67 22.00 -2.53
CA ASN A 524 4.23 21.95 -1.14
C ASN A 524 5.17 21.09 -0.28
N PRO A 525 6.07 21.68 0.51
CA PRO A 525 6.93 20.94 1.43
C PRO A 525 6.12 20.00 2.35
N GLY A 526 6.69 18.86 2.66
CA GLY A 526 6.03 17.84 3.46
C GLY A 526 5.19 16.84 2.68
N THR A 527 4.95 17.06 1.36
CA THR A 527 4.39 16.02 0.49
C THR A 527 5.46 15.02 0.06
N ARG A 528 5.07 14.00 -0.71
CA ARG A 528 5.99 12.97 -1.20
C ARG A 528 6.32 13.10 -2.68
N ASN A 529 5.96 14.21 -3.33
CA ASN A 529 6.38 14.50 -4.69
C ASN A 529 7.86 14.98 -4.70
N TYR A 530 8.75 14.10 -4.24
CA TYR A 530 10.18 14.38 -4.11
C TYR A 530 10.84 14.70 -5.45
N MET A 531 10.33 14.13 -6.53
CA MET A 531 10.84 14.38 -7.88
C MET A 531 10.48 15.77 -8.43
N GLY A 532 9.49 16.45 -7.86
CA GLY A 532 9.01 17.75 -8.38
C GLY A 532 8.25 17.62 -9.70
N ALA A 533 7.58 16.47 -9.92
CA ALA A 533 6.81 16.25 -11.14
C ALA A 533 5.66 17.25 -11.23
N LYS A 534 5.54 17.90 -12.40
CA LYS A 534 4.43 18.76 -12.80
C LYS A 534 4.01 18.35 -14.20
N ASP A 535 3.26 17.27 -14.28
CA ASP A 535 2.87 16.68 -15.56
C ASP A 535 1.35 16.52 -15.65
N PRO A 536 0.67 17.25 -16.55
CA PRO A 536 -0.76 17.16 -16.73
C PRO A 536 -1.24 15.75 -17.12
N ALA A 537 -0.37 14.90 -17.71
CA ALA A 537 -0.72 13.51 -17.96
C ALA A 537 -0.83 12.72 -16.66
N VAL A 538 0.09 12.94 -15.72
CA VAL A 538 0.06 12.33 -14.39
C VAL A 538 -1.19 12.76 -13.63
N ASP A 539 -1.49 14.07 -13.60
CA ASP A 539 -2.68 14.59 -12.91
C ASP A 539 -3.97 13.97 -13.47
N ALA A 540 -4.12 13.96 -14.81
CA ALA A 540 -5.29 13.39 -15.46
C ALA A 540 -5.43 11.87 -15.21
N MET A 541 -4.33 11.13 -15.09
CA MET A 541 -4.40 9.70 -14.78
C MET A 541 -4.72 9.43 -13.32
N ILE A 542 -4.33 10.32 -12.41
CA ILE A 542 -4.77 10.27 -11.01
C ILE A 542 -6.28 10.52 -10.93
N ASP A 543 -6.80 11.52 -11.63
CA ASP A 543 -8.24 11.77 -11.71
C ASP A 543 -8.98 10.53 -12.25
N ALA A 544 -8.50 9.96 -13.35
CA ALA A 544 -9.10 8.80 -13.99
C ALA A 544 -9.16 7.56 -13.09
N LEU A 545 -8.11 7.30 -12.28
CA LEU A 545 -8.12 6.17 -11.35
C LEU A 545 -9.09 6.38 -10.18
N LEU A 546 -9.23 7.61 -9.70
CA LEU A 546 -10.16 7.94 -8.61
C LEU A 546 -11.64 7.92 -9.08
N GLU A 547 -11.89 8.26 -10.34
CA GLU A 547 -13.21 8.21 -10.95
C GLU A 547 -13.65 6.80 -11.36
N ALA A 548 -12.70 5.85 -11.47
CA ALA A 548 -13.00 4.49 -11.91
C ALA A 548 -13.96 3.78 -10.95
N ARG A 549 -14.98 3.14 -11.49
CA ARG A 549 -16.02 2.42 -10.72
C ARG A 549 -15.89 0.90 -10.81
N ASP A 550 -15.44 0.40 -11.93
CA ASP A 550 -15.17 -1.02 -12.13
C ASP A 550 -13.66 -1.31 -12.09
N HIS A 551 -13.33 -2.57 -11.81
CA HIS A 551 -11.93 -3.00 -11.65
C HIS A 551 -11.12 -2.88 -12.95
N THR A 552 -11.71 -3.12 -14.11
CA THR A 552 -11.00 -3.06 -15.41
C THR A 552 -10.62 -1.62 -15.74
N ALA A 553 -11.57 -0.69 -15.60
CA ALA A 553 -11.31 0.74 -15.80
C ALA A 553 -10.25 1.27 -14.83
N PHE A 554 -10.29 0.81 -13.57
CA PHE A 554 -9.31 1.16 -12.55
C PHE A 554 -7.90 0.67 -12.93
N VAL A 555 -7.75 -0.61 -13.29
CA VAL A 555 -6.46 -1.18 -13.72
C VAL A 555 -5.89 -0.43 -14.92
N SER A 556 -6.73 -0.14 -15.93
CA SER A 556 -6.30 0.62 -17.11
C SER A 556 -5.83 2.04 -16.74
N ALA A 557 -6.54 2.73 -15.83
CA ALA A 557 -6.15 4.07 -15.37
C ALA A 557 -4.82 4.06 -14.59
N VAL A 558 -4.61 3.07 -13.71
CA VAL A 558 -3.33 2.93 -12.97
C VAL A 558 -2.18 2.59 -13.92
N ARG A 559 -2.40 1.70 -14.90
CA ARG A 559 -1.37 1.42 -15.93
C ARG A 559 -1.06 2.65 -16.78
N ALA A 560 -2.06 3.44 -17.11
CA ALA A 560 -1.85 4.72 -17.81
C ALA A 560 -1.03 5.70 -16.95
N LEU A 561 -1.27 5.76 -15.63
CA LEU A 561 -0.44 6.52 -14.68
C LEU A 561 1.00 6.01 -14.66
N ASP A 562 1.20 4.67 -14.56
CA ASP A 562 2.54 4.06 -14.57
C ASP A 562 3.31 4.40 -15.85
N ARG A 563 2.63 4.40 -17.04
CA ARG A 563 3.23 4.83 -18.30
C ARG A 563 3.65 6.29 -18.29
N ALA A 564 2.80 7.19 -17.78
CA ALA A 564 3.11 8.60 -17.68
C ALA A 564 4.34 8.85 -16.77
N LEU A 565 4.39 8.18 -15.62
CA LEU A 565 5.52 8.27 -14.69
C LEU A 565 6.82 7.70 -15.27
N ILE A 566 6.77 6.54 -15.93
CA ILE A 566 7.92 5.92 -16.62
C ILE A 566 8.44 6.88 -17.70
N SER A 567 7.55 7.48 -18.49
CA SER A 567 7.90 8.38 -19.59
C SER A 567 8.59 9.67 -19.12
N GLY A 568 8.37 10.08 -17.88
CA GLY A 568 8.97 11.29 -17.32
C GLY A 568 10.43 11.16 -16.93
N PHE A 569 10.97 9.95 -16.79
CA PHE A 569 12.35 9.69 -16.31
C PHE A 569 12.69 10.48 -15.04
N TYR A 570 11.74 10.54 -14.10
CA TYR A 570 11.93 11.28 -12.85
C TYR A 570 12.87 10.59 -11.87
N THR A 571 13.17 9.32 -12.12
CA THR A 571 13.97 8.48 -11.25
C THR A 571 14.90 7.58 -12.07
N ILE A 572 16.01 7.14 -11.44
CA ILE A 572 16.75 5.97 -11.88
C ILE A 572 16.21 4.78 -11.10
N PRO A 573 15.56 3.82 -11.77
CA PRO A 573 15.10 2.60 -11.11
C PRO A 573 16.28 1.80 -10.57
N LEU A 574 16.26 1.50 -9.27
CA LEU A 574 17.26 0.69 -8.61
C LEU A 574 16.82 -0.77 -8.57
N PHE A 575 16.27 -1.21 -7.45
CA PHE A 575 15.95 -2.61 -7.23
C PHE A 575 14.71 -2.80 -6.35
N ASN A 576 14.19 -4.01 -6.41
CA ASN A 576 13.26 -4.55 -5.43
C ASN A 576 13.66 -5.98 -5.06
N VAL A 577 13.12 -6.45 -3.94
CA VAL A 577 13.09 -7.87 -3.62
C VAL A 577 11.74 -8.38 -4.12
N SER A 578 11.76 -9.10 -5.25
CA SER A 578 10.53 -9.66 -5.83
C SER A 578 9.93 -10.80 -5.01
N GLU A 579 10.56 -11.17 -3.91
CA GLU A 579 10.25 -12.32 -3.09
C GLU A 579 10.33 -11.98 -1.61
N GLN A 580 9.49 -12.62 -0.81
CA GLN A 580 9.60 -12.59 0.65
C GLN A 580 10.44 -13.80 1.08
N TRP A 581 11.54 -13.55 1.76
CA TRP A 581 12.45 -14.59 2.26
C TRP A 581 12.08 -14.92 3.70
N ILE A 582 11.64 -16.15 3.91
CA ILE A 582 11.19 -16.60 5.23
C ILE A 582 11.97 -17.82 5.64
N ALA A 583 12.63 -17.74 6.78
CA ALA A 583 13.21 -18.90 7.43
C ALA A 583 12.31 -19.33 8.59
N ARG A 584 11.92 -20.59 8.63
CA ARG A 584 11.11 -21.16 9.70
C ARG A 584 11.63 -22.52 10.16
N TRP A 585 11.44 -22.81 11.41
CA TRP A 585 11.63 -24.15 11.93
C TRP A 585 10.54 -25.08 11.39
N ASN A 586 10.90 -26.31 11.05
CA ASN A 586 10.00 -27.29 10.42
C ASN A 586 8.86 -27.79 11.33
N ARG A 587 8.87 -27.43 12.61
CA ARG A 587 7.74 -27.60 13.56
C ARG A 587 6.56 -26.68 13.26
N ILE A 588 6.74 -25.65 12.45
CA ILE A 588 5.70 -24.76 11.96
C ILE A 588 5.39 -25.09 10.51
N GLU A 589 4.11 -25.36 10.25
CA GLU A 589 3.57 -25.61 8.91
C GLU A 589 2.76 -24.41 8.42
N ARG A 590 2.60 -24.31 7.12
CA ARG A 590 1.80 -23.29 6.47
C ARG A 590 0.98 -23.86 5.31
N PRO A 591 -0.08 -23.17 4.85
CA PRO A 591 -0.78 -23.54 3.62
C PRO A 591 0.18 -23.59 2.42
N LYS A 592 -0.11 -24.46 1.45
CA LYS A 592 0.60 -24.48 0.16
C LYS A 592 0.26 -23.25 -0.67
N ALA A 593 -1.01 -22.87 -0.66
CA ALA A 593 -1.47 -21.62 -1.26
C ALA A 593 -0.98 -20.44 -0.44
N THR A 594 -0.56 -19.38 -1.11
CA THR A 594 -0.20 -18.10 -0.50
C THR A 594 -1.13 -17.02 -1.01
N SER A 595 -1.46 -16.06 -0.17
CA SER A 595 -2.25 -14.90 -0.61
C SER A 595 -1.45 -13.98 -1.54
N LEU A 596 -2.12 -13.04 -2.20
CA LEU A 596 -1.45 -11.96 -2.94
C LEU A 596 -0.55 -11.12 -2.04
N SER A 597 -0.87 -11.01 -0.74
CA SER A 597 -0.03 -10.32 0.25
C SER A 597 1.23 -11.11 0.65
N GLY A 598 1.33 -12.39 0.24
CA GLY A 598 2.43 -13.29 0.58
C GLY A 598 2.17 -14.08 1.86
N TYR A 599 3.13 -14.10 2.79
CA TYR A 599 3.00 -14.86 4.03
C TYR A 599 1.98 -14.24 4.99
N LEU A 600 1.20 -15.10 5.63
CA LEU A 600 0.19 -14.75 6.64
C LEU A 600 0.33 -15.71 7.82
N PRO A 601 1.04 -15.34 8.90
CA PRO A 601 1.25 -16.22 10.06
C PRO A 601 -0.05 -16.68 10.72
N GLU A 602 -1.14 -15.94 10.55
CA GLU A 602 -2.48 -16.27 11.04
C GLU A 602 -2.99 -17.59 10.45
N THR A 603 -2.53 -17.97 9.25
CA THR A 603 -2.93 -19.22 8.57
C THR A 603 -2.07 -20.41 8.95
N TRP A 604 -0.96 -20.21 9.70
CA TRP A 604 0.00 -21.25 10.01
C TRP A 604 -0.44 -22.09 11.21
N TRP A 605 0.18 -23.27 11.40
CA TRP A 605 -0.11 -24.17 12.51
C TRP A 605 1.13 -24.90 12.99
N SER A 606 1.04 -25.46 14.20
CA SER A 606 2.07 -26.36 14.74
C SER A 606 1.92 -27.76 14.15
N LYS A 607 3.02 -28.37 13.73
CA LYS A 607 3.06 -29.73 13.17
C LYS A 607 2.65 -30.83 14.18
N GLY A 608 2.42 -30.46 15.44
CA GLY A 608 2.23 -31.39 16.55
C GLY A 608 3.58 -31.96 17.02
N GLN A 609 3.81 -32.03 18.31
CA GLN A 609 4.88 -32.90 18.80
C GLN A 609 4.48 -34.33 18.46
N PRO A 610 5.40 -35.18 17.95
CA PRO A 610 5.15 -36.62 17.96
C PRO A 610 4.77 -36.98 19.40
N GLN A 611 3.59 -37.56 19.60
CA GLN A 611 3.26 -38.11 20.93
C GLN A 611 4.46 -38.97 21.30
N ALA A 612 5.15 -38.61 22.39
CA ALA A 612 6.17 -39.46 22.96
C ALA A 612 5.51 -40.80 23.25
N LYS A 613 5.94 -41.86 22.51
CA LYS A 613 5.51 -43.22 22.76
C LYS A 613 6.05 -43.70 24.08
#